data_23e15dd090df4b6b7d48f4e41d588237
#
_entry.id   23e15dd090df4b6b7d48f4e41d588237
#
_cell.length_a   1.000
_cell.length_b   1.000
_cell.length_c   1.000
_cell.angle_alpha   90.00
_cell.angle_beta   90.00
_cell.angle_gamma   90.00
#
_symmetry.space_group_name_H-M   'P 1'
#
loop_
_entity.id
_entity.type
_entity.pdbx_description
1 polymer ?
#
loop_
_entity_poly.entity_id
_entity_poly.type
_entity_poly.pdbx_seq_one_letter_code
_entity_poly.pdbx_strand_id
1 'polypeptide(L)'
;MLVPEISYTLRTVAPDTDLALQAKDRVQLVFIGEYDAREEVHWVEVVECLQNSIHRARVLQDSAVFHDLPAGEVIYFRPDHIVQVVMCGAGSVQA
;
A
#
# COMPACT_ATOMS: atom_id res chain seq x y z
N MET A 1 1.51 2.06 -30.27
CA MET A 1 2.28 2.42 -29.21
C MET A 1 1.79 1.83 -27.91
N LEU A 2 2.67 1.35 -27.19
CA LEU A 2 2.29 0.66 -26.00
C LEU A 2 2.45 1.56 -24.81
N VAL A 3 1.43 1.59 -23.99
CA VAL A 3 1.50 2.27 -22.74
C VAL A 3 1.90 1.24 -21.71
N PRO A 4 2.93 1.50 -20.92
CA PRO A 4 3.30 0.55 -19.87
C PRO A 4 2.11 0.34 -18.98
N GLU A 5 1.80 -0.89 -18.74
CA GLU A 5 0.68 -1.22 -17.87
C GLU A 5 1.19 -1.73 -16.56
N ILE A 6 0.50 -1.32 -15.52
CA ILE A 6 0.83 -1.81 -14.21
C ILE A 6 0.37 -3.25 -14.13
N SER A 7 1.25 -4.14 -13.70
CA SER A 7 0.94 -5.55 -13.69
C SER A 7 0.17 -5.99 -12.46
N TYR A 8 -0.10 -5.09 -11.55
CA TYR A 8 -0.76 -5.43 -10.30
C TYR A 8 -1.87 -4.44 -10.00
N THR A 9 -2.75 -4.85 -9.10
CA THR A 9 -3.72 -3.95 -8.52
C THR A 9 -3.83 -4.30 -7.04
N LEU A 10 -4.58 -3.52 -6.29
CA LEU A 10 -4.73 -3.76 -4.87
C LEU A 10 -6.06 -4.46 -4.60
N ARG A 11 -6.04 -5.41 -3.67
CA ARG A 11 -7.25 -6.12 -3.29
C ARG A 11 -8.01 -5.31 -2.25
N THR A 12 -9.32 -5.21 -2.43
CA THR A 12 -10.18 -4.64 -1.40
C THR A 12 -10.41 -5.72 -0.36
N VAL A 13 -10.03 -5.44 0.88
CA VAL A 13 -10.09 -6.46 1.93
C VAL A 13 -11.07 -6.14 3.03
N ALA A 14 -11.52 -4.91 3.12
CA ALA A 14 -12.41 -4.52 4.21
C ALA A 14 -13.23 -3.32 3.76
N PRO A 15 -14.36 -3.09 4.39
CA PRO A 15 -15.12 -1.89 4.11
C PRO A 15 -14.27 -0.67 4.43
N ASP A 16 -14.61 0.43 3.76
CA ASP A 16 -13.92 1.68 3.99
C ASP A 16 -13.88 1.97 5.48
N THR A 17 -12.70 2.19 6.01
CA THR A 17 -12.49 2.43 7.42
C THR A 17 -11.96 3.83 7.61
N ASP A 18 -12.42 4.48 8.65
CA ASP A 18 -11.98 5.83 8.92
C ASP A 18 -10.73 5.79 9.78
N LEU A 19 -9.59 5.66 9.15
CA LEU A 19 -8.32 5.60 9.84
C LEU A 19 -7.60 6.93 9.70
N ALA A 20 -7.08 7.42 10.81
CA ALA A 20 -6.32 8.65 10.81
C ALA A 20 -4.85 8.37 10.57
N LEU A 21 -4.51 8.06 9.35
CA LEU A 21 -3.13 7.75 8.99
C LEU A 21 -2.30 9.01 8.87
N GLN A 22 -1.03 8.86 9.17
CA GLN A 22 -0.07 9.95 9.04
C GLN A 22 1.13 9.48 8.26
N ALA A 23 1.92 10.43 7.79
CA ALA A 23 3.17 10.09 7.13
C ALA A 23 3.99 9.22 8.07
N LYS A 24 4.66 8.24 7.50
CA LYS A 24 5.53 7.27 8.18
C LYS A 24 4.79 6.14 8.87
N ASP A 25 3.47 6.18 8.92
CA ASP A 25 2.73 4.99 9.32
C ASP A 25 2.96 3.92 8.26
N ARG A 26 2.89 2.66 8.66
CA ARG A 26 3.08 1.56 7.74
C ARG A 26 1.81 0.75 7.66
N VAL A 27 1.45 0.38 6.46
CA VAL A 27 0.25 -0.42 6.24
C VAL A 27 0.61 -1.62 5.38
N GLN A 28 -0.11 -2.70 5.58
CA GLN A 28 0.09 -3.91 4.80
C GLN A 28 -1.02 -4.01 3.76
N LEU A 29 -0.62 -4.18 2.52
CA LEU A 29 -1.54 -4.23 1.39
C LEU A 29 -1.33 -5.53 0.63
N VAL A 30 -2.38 -6.00 -0.02
CA VAL A 30 -2.30 -7.19 -0.86
C VAL A 30 -2.29 -6.74 -2.32
N PHE A 31 -1.21 -7.07 -3.01
CA PHE A 31 -1.09 -6.78 -4.43
C PHE A 31 -1.44 -8.03 -5.21
N ILE A 32 -2.32 -7.90 -6.17
CA ILE A 32 -2.75 -9.04 -6.97
C ILE A 32 -2.47 -8.75 -8.43
N GLY A 33 -2.24 -9.81 -9.20
CA GLY A 33 -1.97 -9.66 -10.60
C GLY A 33 -3.15 -9.12 -11.36
N GLU A 34 -2.89 -8.18 -12.26
CA GLU A 34 -3.95 -7.58 -13.05
C GLU A 34 -4.48 -8.58 -14.06
N TYR A 35 -3.61 -9.44 -14.55
CA TYR A 35 -3.96 -10.32 -15.65
C TYR A 35 -3.75 -11.80 -15.32
N ASP A 36 -3.40 -12.11 -14.09
CA ASP A 36 -3.16 -13.50 -13.71
C ASP A 36 -3.45 -13.66 -12.23
N ALA A 37 -3.10 -14.80 -11.67
CA ALA A 37 -3.48 -15.13 -10.31
C ALA A 37 -2.40 -14.85 -9.28
N ARG A 38 -1.38 -14.10 -9.65
CA ARG A 38 -0.29 -13.82 -8.70
C ARG A 38 -0.79 -12.94 -7.57
N GLU A 39 -0.18 -13.10 -6.42
CA GLU A 39 -0.57 -12.34 -5.24
C GLU A 39 0.62 -12.20 -4.33
N GLU A 40 0.77 -11.03 -3.72
CA GLU A 40 1.87 -10.80 -2.81
C GLU A 40 1.49 -9.73 -1.81
N VAL A 41 1.89 -9.91 -0.56
CA VAL A 41 1.60 -8.97 0.51
C VAL A 41 2.83 -8.12 0.75
N HIS A 42 2.64 -6.81 0.86
CA HIS A 42 3.75 -5.89 1.10
C HIS A 42 3.39 -4.86 2.15
N TRP A 43 4.39 -4.49 2.92
CA TRP A 43 4.29 -3.33 3.79
C TRP A 43 4.72 -2.11 3.00
N VAL A 44 3.99 -1.03 3.14
CA VAL A 44 4.31 0.24 2.52
C VAL A 44 4.30 1.32 3.58
N GLU A 45 5.06 2.38 3.35
CA GLU A 45 5.14 3.48 4.28
C GLU A 45 4.36 4.66 3.73
N VAL A 46 3.44 5.18 4.51
CA VAL A 46 2.61 6.30 4.08
C VAL A 46 3.49 7.53 3.92
N VAL A 47 3.37 8.19 2.77
CA VAL A 47 4.11 9.41 2.49
C VAL A 47 3.23 10.61 2.77
N GLU A 48 1.99 10.57 2.32
CA GLU A 48 1.07 11.68 2.58
C GLU A 48 -0.35 11.22 2.35
N CYS A 49 -1.27 11.90 2.99
CA CYS A 49 -2.69 11.62 2.84
C CYS A 49 -3.28 12.68 1.92
N LEU A 50 -3.92 12.24 0.87
CA LEU A 50 -4.52 13.12 -0.11
C LEU A 50 -6.01 13.22 0.14
N GLN A 51 -6.69 13.98 -0.69
CA GLN A 51 -8.12 14.14 -0.57
C GLN A 51 -8.84 12.86 -0.97
N ASN A 52 -10.08 12.74 -0.53
CA ASN A 52 -10.96 11.62 -0.91
C ASN A 52 -10.45 10.28 -0.40
N SER A 53 -9.80 10.31 0.77
CA SER A 53 -9.33 9.10 1.42
C SER A 53 -8.30 8.33 0.61
N ILE A 54 -7.59 9.02 -0.28
CA ILE A 54 -6.52 8.40 -1.04
C ILE A 54 -5.21 8.73 -0.34
N HIS A 55 -4.38 7.72 -0.16
CA HIS A 55 -3.09 7.90 0.49
C HIS A 55 -1.98 7.52 -0.48
N ARG A 56 -0.89 8.26 -0.41
CA ARG A 56 0.29 7.96 -1.20
C ARG A 56 1.31 7.30 -0.31
N ALA A 57 1.90 6.23 -0.78
CA ALA A 57 2.84 5.46 0.01
C ALA A 57 3.99 4.96 -0.83
N ARG A 58 5.01 4.48 -0.15
CA ARG A 58 6.21 3.98 -0.80
C ARG A 58 6.43 2.54 -0.40
N VAL A 59 6.69 1.70 -1.38
CA VAL A 59 6.95 0.28 -1.14
C VAL A 59 8.29 0.16 -0.43
N LEU A 60 8.36 -0.69 0.58
CA LEU A 60 9.57 -0.80 1.40
C LEU A 60 10.54 -1.85 0.92
N GLN A 61 10.08 -2.85 0.16
CA GLN A 61 10.94 -3.92 -0.30
C GLN A 61 10.63 -4.24 -1.75
N ASP A 62 11.63 -4.76 -2.47
CA ASP A 62 11.40 -5.21 -3.83
C ASP A 62 10.39 -6.33 -3.84
N SER A 63 9.51 -6.32 -4.81
CA SER A 63 8.59 -7.44 -4.99
C SER A 63 9.32 -8.60 -5.62
N ALA A 64 9.03 -9.80 -5.14
CA ALA A 64 9.55 -11.00 -5.77
C ALA A 64 8.65 -11.45 -6.91
N VAL A 65 7.44 -10.92 -6.99
CA VAL A 65 6.43 -11.37 -7.93
C VAL A 65 6.22 -10.37 -9.05
N PHE A 66 6.19 -9.08 -8.70
CA PHE A 66 5.89 -8.03 -9.69
C PHE A 66 7.14 -7.21 -9.94
N HIS A 67 7.70 -7.34 -11.14
CA HIS A 67 8.95 -6.64 -11.42
C HIS A 67 8.77 -5.13 -11.52
N ASP A 68 7.54 -4.65 -11.65
CA ASP A 68 7.28 -3.22 -11.68
C ASP A 68 6.94 -2.68 -10.29
N LEU A 69 7.28 -3.41 -9.24
CA LEU A 69 7.02 -2.99 -7.87
C LEU A 69 8.31 -3.06 -7.04
N PRO A 70 9.30 -2.25 -7.38
CA PRO A 70 10.54 -2.26 -6.61
C PRO A 70 10.42 -1.43 -5.35
N ALA A 71 11.35 -1.61 -4.43
CA ALA A 71 11.41 -0.78 -3.24
C ALA A 71 11.51 0.68 -3.65
N GLY A 72 10.78 1.52 -2.97
CA GLY A 72 10.74 2.94 -3.29
C GLY A 72 9.65 3.32 -4.28
N GLU A 73 9.02 2.33 -4.89
CA GLU A 73 7.94 2.64 -5.81
C GLU A 73 6.81 3.32 -5.08
N VAL A 74 6.27 4.37 -5.69
CA VAL A 74 5.16 5.13 -5.10
C VAL A 74 3.86 4.53 -5.58
N ILE A 75 2.98 4.24 -4.65
CA ILE A 75 1.67 3.69 -4.97
C ILE A 75 0.61 4.49 -4.23
N TYR A 76 -0.63 4.31 -4.65
CA TYR A 76 -1.77 4.97 -4.02
C TYR A 76 -2.74 3.90 -3.54
N PHE A 77 -3.32 4.11 -2.38
CA PHE A 77 -4.26 3.14 -1.83
C PHE A 77 -5.35 3.85 -1.07
N ARG A 78 -6.39 3.11 -0.73
CA ARG A 78 -7.50 3.61 0.07
C ARG A 78 -7.63 2.74 1.32
N PRO A 79 -8.32 3.23 2.34
CA PRO A 79 -8.43 2.47 3.59
C PRO A 79 -8.96 1.05 3.43
N ASP A 80 -9.83 0.82 2.44
CA ASP A 80 -10.40 -0.51 2.26
C ASP A 80 -9.40 -1.50 1.67
N HIS A 81 -8.19 -1.08 1.36
CA HIS A 81 -7.14 -1.98 0.91
C HIS A 81 -6.27 -2.47 2.05
N ILE A 82 -6.41 -1.90 3.24
CA ILE A 82 -5.47 -2.13 4.33
C ILE A 82 -5.79 -3.42 5.06
N VAL A 83 -4.79 -4.28 5.20
CA VAL A 83 -4.91 -5.49 5.99
C VAL A 83 -4.51 -5.24 7.43
N GLN A 84 -3.39 -4.56 7.63
CA GLN A 84 -2.87 -4.26 8.94
C GLN A 84 -2.23 -2.89 8.93
N VAL A 85 -2.15 -2.28 10.10
CA VAL A 85 -1.53 -0.97 10.27
C VAL A 85 -0.56 -1.01 11.43
N VAL A 86 0.61 -0.40 11.24
CA VAL A 86 1.52 -0.11 12.33
C VAL A 86 1.70 1.39 12.35
N MET A 87 1.15 2.03 13.37
CA MET A 87 1.17 3.48 13.43
C MET A 87 2.50 3.94 13.96
N CYS A 88 3.12 4.85 13.25
CA CYS A 88 4.44 5.33 13.61
C CYS A 88 4.46 5.90 15.03
N GLY A 89 3.49 6.69 15.37
CA GLY A 89 3.50 7.32 16.67
C GLY A 89 3.11 6.41 17.80
N ALA A 90 2.39 5.35 17.50
CA ALA A 90 1.86 4.51 18.56
C ALA A 90 2.95 3.76 19.29
N GLY A 91 3.95 3.34 18.56
CA GLY A 91 4.99 2.55 19.19
C GLY A 91 5.86 3.36 20.10
N SER A 92 5.89 4.64 19.91
CA SER A 92 6.77 5.45 20.72
C SER A 92 6.16 5.82 22.04
N VAL A 93 4.98 5.45 22.22
CA VAL A 93 4.35 5.81 23.40
C VAL A 93 4.70 4.94 24.48
N GLN A 94 5.17 4.28 24.48
CA GLN A 94 5.31 3.64 25.42
C GLN A 94 6.02 3.83 26.20
N ALA A 95 6.00 4.00 26.39
CA ALA A 95 6.39 4.31 27.21
C ALA A 95 6.50 4.45 28.04
#